data_3c6db2bc15d2fbb6a02bce6a9349062d
#
_entry.id   3c6db2bc15d2fbb6a02bce6a9349062d
#
_cell.length_a   1.000
_cell.length_b   1.000
_cell.length_c   1.000
_cell.angle_alpha   90.00
_cell.angle_beta   90.00
_cell.angle_gamma   90.00
#
_symmetry.space_group_name_H-M   'P 1'
#
loop_
_entity.id
_entity.type
_entity.pdbx_description
1 polymer ?
#
loop_
_entity_poly.entity_id
_entity_poly.type
_entity_poly.pdbx_seq_one_letter_code
_entity_poly.pdbx_strand_id
1 'polypeptide(L)'
;MPTSQLSRSADRPKTSRRQGVLAFVLLTFGISWASMFAAALLGFSLSNPLAQLPGAMGPAVAAIIVRRWVTREGFGDAGLRLRLRGNWHHYLAAWLVPYALAAGALAIAAATGLWRPDELPAWWLIPVLLLVVPVLTPLYWGEEFGWTSYLRLRVCPDRPQLATAVTGLVWAVWHYPLAFLGYIEFDNVLIGLPLWTVSFYFQEVVLSWLRIRSGTIWTVSLAHGGNNLVLSLLTGLALEGSVGAEVTTVVMTVPIALLGGWILVSGRLRSAEPGL
;
A
#
# COMPACT_ATOMS: atom_id res chain seq x y z
N MET A 1 2.76 52.71 35.87
CA MET A 1 2.30 52.38 34.52
C MET A 1 3.09 51.13 34.08
N PRO A 2 2.48 49.94 33.95
CA PRO A 2 3.14 48.82 33.34
C PRO A 2 2.78 48.76 31.84
N THR A 3 3.79 48.88 31.00
CA THR A 3 3.70 48.70 29.55
C THR A 3 3.39 47.24 29.23
N SER A 4 2.17 46.99 28.74
CA SER A 4 1.76 45.71 28.18
C SER A 4 2.56 45.43 26.90
N GLN A 5 3.55 44.55 26.96
CA GLN A 5 4.11 43.92 25.77
C GLN A 5 3.09 42.93 25.19
N LEU A 6 2.29 43.41 24.24
CA LEU A 6 1.51 42.56 23.35
C LEU A 6 2.49 41.74 22.51
N SER A 7 2.69 40.50 22.89
CA SER A 7 3.33 39.45 22.08
C SER A 7 2.44 39.25 20.84
N ARG A 8 2.76 39.92 19.74
CA ARG A 8 2.28 39.54 18.41
C ARG A 8 2.91 38.21 18.05
N SER A 9 2.27 37.12 18.40
CA SER A 9 2.50 35.86 17.71
C SER A 9 2.12 36.13 16.24
N ALA A 10 3.11 36.26 15.37
CA ALA A 10 2.93 36.40 13.95
C ALA A 10 2.10 35.19 13.47
N ASP A 11 0.86 35.43 13.13
CA ASP A 11 -0.06 34.48 12.54
C ASP A 11 0.49 34.12 11.14
N ARG A 12 1.41 33.15 11.10
CA ARG A 12 1.93 32.62 9.83
C ARG A 12 0.75 31.93 9.14
N PRO A 13 0.48 32.27 7.87
CA PRO A 13 -0.63 31.67 7.14
C PRO A 13 -0.47 30.14 7.20
N LYS A 14 -1.47 29.46 7.75
CA LYS A 14 -1.50 28.00 7.78
C LYS A 14 -1.56 27.50 6.35
N THR A 15 -0.54 26.77 5.93
CA THR A 15 -0.52 26.10 4.61
C THR A 15 -1.81 25.31 4.43
N SER A 16 -2.49 25.52 3.32
CA SER A 16 -3.76 24.85 3.08
C SER A 16 -3.56 23.32 2.93
N ARG A 17 -4.58 22.55 3.31
CA ARG A 17 -4.60 21.09 3.13
C ARG A 17 -4.27 20.69 1.68
N ARG A 18 -4.79 21.42 0.68
CA ARG A 18 -4.51 21.16 -0.74
C ARG A 18 -3.03 21.34 -1.08
N GLN A 19 -2.38 22.35 -0.55
CA GLN A 19 -0.94 22.56 -0.72
C GLN A 19 -0.13 21.45 -0.06
N GLY A 20 -0.56 20.97 1.12
CA GLY A 20 0.05 19.83 1.78
C GLY A 20 -0.06 18.55 0.96
N VAL A 21 -1.24 18.23 0.41
CA VAL A 21 -1.44 17.08 -0.48
C VAL A 21 -0.58 17.19 -1.74
N LEU A 22 -0.56 18.35 -2.40
CA LEU A 22 0.27 18.56 -3.58
C LEU A 22 1.76 18.41 -3.27
N ALA A 23 2.24 19.01 -2.18
CA ALA A 23 3.63 18.87 -1.75
C ALA A 23 3.98 17.41 -1.44
N PHE A 24 3.08 16.68 -0.78
CA PHE A 24 3.27 15.25 -0.51
C PHE A 24 3.42 14.44 -1.80
N VAL A 25 2.51 14.61 -2.75
CA VAL A 25 2.56 13.88 -4.02
C VAL A 25 3.84 14.19 -4.78
N LEU A 26 4.19 15.47 -4.95
CA LEU A 26 5.39 15.87 -5.67
C LEU A 26 6.68 15.34 -5.00
N LEU A 27 6.78 15.42 -3.67
CA LEU A 27 7.94 14.90 -2.94
C LEU A 27 8.01 13.37 -3.01
N THR A 28 6.88 12.69 -2.83
CA THR A 28 6.83 11.22 -2.91
C THR A 28 7.29 10.73 -4.27
N PHE A 29 6.72 11.25 -5.34
CA PHE A 29 7.08 10.85 -6.71
C PHE A 29 8.53 11.24 -7.02
N GLY A 30 8.94 12.47 -6.67
CA GLY A 30 10.30 12.93 -6.88
C GLY A 30 11.36 12.05 -6.20
N ILE A 31 11.18 11.75 -4.90
CA ILE A 31 12.10 10.92 -4.13
C ILE A 31 12.11 9.48 -4.66
N SER A 32 10.93 8.87 -4.80
CA SER A 32 10.81 7.46 -5.16
C SER A 32 11.27 7.20 -6.59
N TRP A 33 10.79 7.98 -7.55
CA TRP A 33 11.16 7.79 -8.96
C TRP A 33 12.64 8.09 -9.18
N ALA A 34 13.20 9.15 -8.57
CA ALA A 34 14.62 9.41 -8.62
C ALA A 34 15.45 8.23 -8.07
N SER A 35 15.00 7.62 -6.96
CA SER A 35 15.65 6.42 -6.39
C SER A 35 15.58 5.22 -7.33
N MET A 36 14.41 4.95 -7.93
CA MET A 36 14.20 3.83 -8.86
C MET A 36 15.06 3.97 -10.11
N PHE A 37 15.04 5.16 -10.74
CA PHE A 37 15.85 5.43 -11.92
C PHE A 37 17.35 5.43 -11.59
N ALA A 38 17.78 5.96 -10.45
CA ALA A 38 19.17 5.91 -10.02
C ALA A 38 19.64 4.47 -9.81
N ALA A 39 18.83 3.62 -9.16
CA ALA A 39 19.15 2.20 -8.98
C ALA A 39 19.32 1.50 -10.33
N ALA A 40 18.40 1.71 -11.27
CA ALA A 40 18.47 1.13 -12.61
C ALA A 40 19.71 1.62 -13.40
N LEU A 41 20.01 2.93 -13.36
CA LEU A 41 21.19 3.50 -14.01
C LEU A 41 22.51 2.99 -13.42
N LEU A 42 22.53 2.64 -12.15
CA LEU A 42 23.68 2.03 -11.47
C LEU A 42 23.76 0.51 -11.68
N GLY A 43 22.86 -0.08 -12.46
CA GLY A 43 22.83 -1.50 -12.77
C GLY A 43 22.26 -2.39 -11.67
N PHE A 44 21.57 -1.83 -10.68
CA PHE A 44 20.86 -2.61 -9.67
C PHE A 44 19.51 -3.12 -10.22
N SER A 45 19.26 -4.41 -10.07
CA SER A 45 17.95 -4.97 -10.41
C SER A 45 16.88 -4.50 -9.41
N LEU A 46 15.77 -3.97 -9.91
CA LEU A 46 14.62 -3.61 -9.09
C LEU A 46 13.78 -4.84 -8.65
N SER A 47 14.11 -6.05 -9.08
CA SER A 47 13.62 -7.28 -8.45
C SER A 47 14.30 -7.55 -7.11
N ASN A 48 15.43 -6.86 -6.81
CA ASN A 48 16.08 -6.93 -5.50
C ASN A 48 15.38 -5.97 -4.52
N PRO A 49 14.78 -6.47 -3.40
CA PRO A 49 14.09 -5.63 -2.42
C PRO A 49 14.97 -4.54 -1.80
N LEU A 50 16.29 -4.76 -1.68
CA LEU A 50 17.20 -3.76 -1.14
C LEU A 50 17.37 -2.57 -2.10
N ALA A 51 17.34 -2.80 -3.40
CA ALA A 51 17.40 -1.74 -4.41
C ALA A 51 16.09 -0.92 -4.44
N GLN A 52 14.95 -1.54 -4.10
CA GLN A 52 13.67 -0.85 -4.02
C GLN A 52 13.49 -0.03 -2.73
N LEU A 53 14.17 -0.40 -1.63
CA LEU A 53 13.93 0.16 -0.30
C LEU A 53 13.99 1.69 -0.24
N PRO A 54 14.97 2.40 -0.85
CA PRO A 54 14.98 3.87 -0.84
C PRO A 54 13.74 4.47 -1.51
N GLY A 55 13.27 3.89 -2.61
CA GLY A 55 12.04 4.29 -3.29
C GLY A 55 10.80 4.03 -2.43
N ALA A 56 10.70 2.84 -1.82
CA ALA A 56 9.60 2.45 -0.93
C ALA A 56 9.50 3.33 0.34
N MET A 57 10.61 3.90 0.81
CA MET A 57 10.61 4.86 1.92
C MET A 57 10.20 6.28 1.50
N GLY A 58 10.15 6.59 0.21
CA GLY A 58 9.80 7.91 -0.32
C GLY A 58 8.49 8.47 0.24
N PRO A 59 7.38 7.70 0.27
CA PRO A 59 6.11 8.15 0.85
C PRO A 59 6.23 8.53 2.33
N ALA A 60 6.97 7.77 3.15
CA ALA A 60 7.20 8.12 4.55
C ALA A 60 8.01 9.41 4.69
N VAL A 61 9.10 9.53 3.94
CA VAL A 61 9.96 10.72 3.96
C VAL A 61 9.14 11.96 3.56
N ALA A 62 8.37 11.88 2.48
CA ALA A 62 7.49 12.96 2.03
C ALA A 62 6.45 13.33 3.09
N ALA A 63 5.79 12.34 3.70
CA ALA A 63 4.81 12.57 4.76
C ALA A 63 5.44 13.24 5.99
N ILE A 64 6.64 12.82 6.40
CA ILE A 64 7.38 13.42 7.52
C ILE A 64 7.73 14.88 7.18
N ILE A 65 8.28 15.13 6.00
CA ILE A 65 8.65 16.49 5.55
C ILE A 65 7.41 17.40 5.57
N VAL A 66 6.31 16.96 4.95
CA VAL A 66 5.12 17.77 4.86
C VAL A 66 4.50 18.03 6.23
N ARG A 67 4.33 17.00 7.06
CA ARG A 67 3.78 17.13 8.42
C ARG A 67 4.63 18.04 9.31
N ARG A 68 5.96 17.95 9.20
CA ARG A 68 6.87 18.65 10.11
C ARG A 68 7.13 20.10 9.67
N TRP A 69 7.26 20.34 8.37
CA TRP A 69 7.74 21.64 7.87
C TRP A 69 6.76 22.40 6.96
N VAL A 70 5.90 21.69 6.22
CA VAL A 70 4.94 22.33 5.32
C VAL A 70 3.65 22.65 6.06
N THR A 71 2.92 21.63 6.52
CA THR A 71 1.61 21.84 7.18
C THR A 71 1.73 22.04 8.69
N ARG A 72 2.81 21.54 9.32
CA ARG A 72 3.09 21.64 10.76
C ARG A 72 2.00 21.07 11.66
N GLU A 73 1.34 20.01 11.21
CA GLU A 73 0.17 19.41 11.87
C GLU A 73 0.53 18.31 12.90
N GLY A 74 1.79 17.86 12.93
CA GLY A 74 2.23 16.78 13.81
C GLY A 74 1.79 15.39 13.34
N PHE A 75 1.83 14.39 14.27
CA PHE A 75 1.68 12.96 13.94
C PHE A 75 0.54 12.28 14.72
N GLY A 76 -0.34 13.04 15.37
CA GLY A 76 -1.37 12.50 16.27
C GLY A 76 -2.36 11.54 15.59
N ASP A 77 -2.71 11.80 14.34
CA ASP A 77 -3.64 11.02 13.51
C ASP A 77 -2.97 9.91 12.69
N ALA A 78 -1.64 9.80 12.75
CA ALA A 78 -0.88 8.88 11.90
C ALA A 78 -1.06 7.39 12.26
N GLY A 79 -1.70 7.07 13.41
CA GLY A 79 -1.98 5.69 13.80
C GLY A 79 -0.74 4.88 14.21
N LEU A 80 0.28 5.53 14.77
CA LEU A 80 1.57 4.91 15.11
C LEU A 80 1.51 3.94 16.30
N ARG A 81 0.46 4.01 17.13
CA ARG A 81 0.31 3.11 18.27
C ARG A 81 -0.08 1.72 17.80
N LEU A 82 0.55 0.67 18.34
CA LEU A 82 0.26 -0.73 17.99
C LEU A 82 -1.19 -1.14 18.29
N ARG A 83 -1.80 -0.65 19.38
CA ARG A 83 -3.19 -0.96 19.78
C ARG A 83 -3.53 -2.46 19.79
N LEU A 84 -2.63 -3.32 20.24
CA LEU A 84 -2.80 -4.79 20.20
C LEU A 84 -4.04 -5.24 20.98
N ARG A 85 -4.27 -4.67 22.18
CA ARG A 85 -5.47 -4.98 22.98
C ARG A 85 -6.71 -4.46 22.26
N GLY A 86 -7.69 -5.34 22.03
CA GLY A 86 -8.94 -5.03 21.31
C GLY A 86 -8.84 -5.13 19.78
N ASN A 87 -7.62 -5.12 19.20
CA ASN A 87 -7.41 -5.19 17.76
C ASN A 87 -6.73 -6.49 17.26
N TRP A 88 -6.47 -7.45 18.13
CA TRP A 88 -5.79 -8.69 17.78
C TRP A 88 -6.42 -9.43 16.59
N HIS A 89 -7.75 -9.39 16.46
CA HIS A 89 -8.47 -9.99 15.34
C HIS A 89 -8.19 -9.28 14.01
N HIS A 90 -7.94 -7.97 14.01
CA HIS A 90 -7.51 -7.25 12.80
C HIS A 90 -6.07 -7.60 12.42
N TYR A 91 -5.18 -7.81 13.40
CA TYR A 91 -3.83 -8.32 13.14
C TYR A 91 -3.87 -9.74 12.59
N LEU A 92 -4.69 -10.61 13.15
CA LEU A 92 -4.86 -11.97 12.66
C LEU A 92 -5.43 -11.96 11.23
N ALA A 93 -6.44 -11.14 10.96
CA ALA A 93 -6.98 -10.98 9.61
C ALA A 93 -5.93 -10.43 8.65
N ALA A 94 -5.20 -9.37 9.02
CA ALA A 94 -4.14 -8.77 8.20
C ALA A 94 -3.03 -9.78 7.87
N TRP A 95 -2.75 -10.69 8.78
CA TRP A 95 -1.74 -11.73 8.61
C TRP A 95 -2.21 -12.90 7.75
N LEU A 96 -3.44 -13.40 7.94
CA LEU A 96 -3.92 -14.65 7.32
C LEU A 96 -4.72 -14.43 6.03
N VAL A 97 -5.39 -13.29 5.86
CA VAL A 97 -6.17 -13.02 4.65
C VAL A 97 -5.35 -13.11 3.37
N PRO A 98 -4.09 -12.63 3.30
CA PRO A 98 -3.26 -12.80 2.10
C PRO A 98 -3.07 -14.26 1.69
N TYR A 99 -3.01 -15.20 2.64
CA TYR A 99 -2.94 -16.66 2.34
C TYR A 99 -4.26 -17.16 1.74
N ALA A 100 -5.40 -16.71 2.27
CA ALA A 100 -6.70 -17.07 1.71
C ALA A 100 -6.88 -16.49 0.29
N LEU A 101 -6.39 -15.28 0.04
CA LEU A 101 -6.40 -14.66 -1.28
C LEU A 101 -5.49 -15.41 -2.26
N ALA A 102 -4.29 -15.81 -1.85
CA ALA A 102 -3.37 -16.60 -2.66
C ALA A 102 -3.96 -17.99 -2.97
N ALA A 103 -4.53 -18.66 -1.97
CA ALA A 103 -5.23 -19.92 -2.18
C ALA A 103 -6.42 -19.77 -3.14
N GLY A 104 -7.19 -18.68 -3.04
CA GLY A 104 -8.26 -18.35 -3.97
C GLY A 104 -7.77 -18.12 -5.40
N ALA A 105 -6.66 -17.38 -5.56
CA ALA A 105 -6.02 -17.16 -6.85
C ALA A 105 -5.55 -18.49 -7.49
N LEU A 106 -4.85 -19.32 -6.74
CA LEU A 106 -4.40 -20.64 -7.21
C LEU A 106 -5.56 -21.59 -7.51
N ALA A 107 -6.64 -21.54 -6.72
CA ALA A 107 -7.87 -22.30 -7.01
C ALA A 107 -8.51 -21.89 -8.34
N ILE A 108 -8.56 -20.57 -8.63
CA ILE A 108 -9.03 -20.05 -9.90
C ILE A 108 -8.12 -20.52 -11.03
N ALA A 109 -6.80 -20.41 -10.88
CA ALA A 109 -5.83 -20.88 -11.87
C ALA A 109 -5.99 -22.39 -12.16
N ALA A 110 -6.16 -23.20 -11.12
CA ALA A 110 -6.40 -24.63 -11.27
C ALA A 110 -7.71 -24.95 -11.97
N ALA A 111 -8.82 -24.27 -11.58
CA ALA A 111 -10.14 -24.47 -12.16
C ALA A 111 -10.21 -24.06 -13.64
N THR A 112 -9.37 -23.13 -14.05
CA THR A 112 -9.27 -22.66 -15.44
C THR A 112 -8.19 -23.40 -16.27
N GLY A 113 -7.47 -24.33 -15.66
CA GLY A 113 -6.39 -25.10 -16.31
C GLY A 113 -5.09 -24.31 -16.55
N LEU A 114 -4.98 -23.12 -15.95
CA LEU A 114 -3.77 -22.28 -16.03
C LEU A 114 -2.63 -22.78 -15.12
N TRP A 115 -2.95 -23.64 -14.17
CA TRP A 115 -1.99 -24.18 -13.22
C TRP A 115 -2.40 -25.58 -12.74
N ARG A 116 -1.42 -26.41 -12.40
CA ARG A 116 -1.64 -27.75 -11.85
C ARG A 116 -1.12 -27.82 -10.41
N PRO A 117 -1.91 -28.37 -9.45
CA PRO A 117 -1.54 -28.44 -8.04
C PRO A 117 -0.29 -29.26 -7.72
N ASP A 118 0.11 -30.20 -8.59
CA ASP A 118 1.34 -30.99 -8.50
C ASP A 118 2.62 -30.17 -8.85
N GLU A 119 2.45 -28.98 -9.42
CA GLU A 119 3.51 -28.05 -9.80
C GLU A 119 3.77 -26.99 -8.72
N LEU A 120 3.35 -27.20 -7.46
CA LEU A 120 3.61 -26.25 -6.36
C LEU A 120 5.11 -26.10 -6.11
N PRO A 121 5.71 -24.97 -6.50
CA PRO A 121 7.11 -24.74 -6.18
C PRO A 121 7.22 -24.48 -4.68
N ALA A 122 8.10 -25.21 -4.02
CA ALA A 122 8.57 -24.90 -2.69
C ALA A 122 7.44 -24.71 -1.63
N TRP A 123 6.60 -25.71 -1.38
CA TRP A 123 5.58 -25.70 -0.30
C TRP A 123 6.12 -25.25 1.08
N TRP A 124 7.41 -25.45 1.33
CA TRP A 124 8.11 -25.00 2.54
C TRP A 124 8.17 -23.47 2.69
N LEU A 125 7.95 -22.70 1.61
CA LEU A 125 7.83 -21.24 1.69
C LEU A 125 6.62 -20.81 2.53
N ILE A 126 5.53 -21.57 2.54
CA ILE A 126 4.32 -21.19 3.29
C ILE A 126 4.61 -20.99 4.77
N PRO A 127 5.18 -21.99 5.52
CA PRO A 127 5.53 -21.78 6.92
C PRO A 127 6.64 -20.73 7.12
N VAL A 128 7.58 -20.59 6.19
CA VAL A 128 8.60 -19.54 6.27
C VAL A 128 7.95 -18.16 6.18
N LEU A 129 7.05 -17.94 5.24
CA LEU A 129 6.35 -16.65 5.07
C LEU A 129 5.45 -16.34 6.26
N LEU A 130 4.86 -17.32 6.95
CA LEU A 130 4.14 -17.09 8.19
C LEU A 130 4.99 -16.36 9.24
N LEU A 131 6.29 -16.62 9.28
CA LEU A 131 7.23 -15.98 10.20
C LEU A 131 7.82 -14.68 9.62
N VAL A 132 8.14 -14.68 8.32
CA VAL A 132 8.83 -13.57 7.66
C VAL A 132 7.92 -12.35 7.48
N VAL A 133 6.63 -12.52 7.16
CA VAL A 133 5.70 -11.41 6.95
C VAL A 133 5.58 -10.50 8.18
N PRO A 134 5.36 -11.00 9.40
CA PRO A 134 5.36 -10.15 10.60
C PRO A 134 6.71 -9.45 10.86
N VAL A 135 7.83 -10.14 10.61
CA VAL A 135 9.19 -9.59 10.81
C VAL A 135 9.48 -8.44 9.83
N LEU A 136 9.03 -8.55 8.58
CA LEU A 136 9.24 -7.54 7.55
C LEU A 136 8.17 -6.43 7.54
N THR A 137 7.13 -6.52 8.37
CA THR A 137 6.09 -5.48 8.50
C THR A 137 6.65 -4.05 8.63
N PRO A 138 7.74 -3.78 9.39
CA PRO A 138 8.33 -2.43 9.46
C PRO A 138 8.83 -1.86 8.13
N LEU A 139 9.17 -2.69 7.15
CA LEU A 139 9.58 -2.21 5.82
C LEU A 139 8.38 -1.63 5.04
N TYR A 140 7.22 -2.26 5.15
CA TYR A 140 5.98 -1.80 4.51
C TYR A 140 5.35 -0.59 5.21
N TRP A 141 5.77 -0.30 6.43
CA TRP A 141 5.39 0.92 7.15
C TRP A 141 5.74 2.18 6.35
N GLY A 142 6.83 2.18 5.62
CA GLY A 142 7.28 3.33 4.83
C GLY A 142 6.23 3.80 3.82
N GLU A 143 5.66 2.88 3.08
CA GLU A 143 4.59 3.18 2.13
C GLU A 143 3.30 3.54 2.85
N GLU A 144 2.86 2.76 3.82
CA GLU A 144 1.60 2.96 4.51
C GLU A 144 1.55 4.26 5.31
N PHE A 145 2.70 4.74 5.79
CA PHE A 145 2.77 6.04 6.45
C PHE A 145 2.47 7.20 5.49
N GLY A 146 2.82 7.05 4.22
CA GLY A 146 2.45 7.99 3.17
C GLY A 146 1.01 7.80 2.69
N TRP A 147 0.64 6.60 2.32
CA TRP A 147 -0.63 6.33 1.64
C TRP A 147 -1.82 6.35 2.59
N THR A 148 -1.90 5.42 3.53
CA THR A 148 -3.08 5.28 4.40
C THR A 148 -3.08 6.22 5.59
N SER A 149 -1.91 6.72 6.04
CA SER A 149 -1.80 7.61 7.21
C SER A 149 -1.54 9.08 6.88
N TYR A 150 -1.27 9.44 5.62
CA TYR A 150 -1.20 10.84 5.19
C TYR A 150 -2.19 11.14 4.05
N LEU A 151 -1.96 10.60 2.84
CA LEU A 151 -2.71 10.98 1.64
C LEU A 151 -4.21 10.72 1.81
N ARG A 152 -4.58 9.49 2.16
CA ARG A 152 -5.98 9.08 2.31
C ARG A 152 -6.74 9.95 3.30
N LEU A 153 -6.12 10.34 4.42
CA LEU A 153 -6.77 11.18 5.43
C LEU A 153 -7.00 12.64 4.96
N ARG A 154 -6.31 13.08 3.90
CA ARG A 154 -6.28 14.50 3.49
C ARG A 154 -6.84 14.78 2.10
N VAL A 155 -6.81 13.79 1.20
CA VAL A 155 -7.19 14.04 -0.19
C VAL A 155 -8.68 14.36 -0.34
N CYS A 156 -9.56 13.62 0.33
CA CYS A 156 -11.02 13.80 0.34
C CYS A 156 -11.59 13.40 1.72
N PRO A 157 -11.35 14.16 2.81
CA PRO A 157 -11.62 13.73 4.19
C PRO A 157 -13.09 13.42 4.45
N ASP A 158 -14.01 14.16 3.81
CA ASP A 158 -15.46 13.99 4.00
C ASP A 158 -16.06 12.89 3.10
N ARG A 159 -15.24 12.27 2.26
CA ARG A 159 -15.63 11.25 1.28
C ARG A 159 -14.68 10.06 1.32
N PRO A 160 -14.76 9.18 2.32
CA PRO A 160 -13.77 8.11 2.55
C PRO A 160 -13.63 7.14 1.37
N GLN A 161 -14.70 6.83 0.64
CA GLN A 161 -14.62 6.01 -0.56
C GLN A 161 -13.83 6.70 -1.69
N LEU A 162 -14.08 8.01 -1.90
CA LEU A 162 -13.33 8.78 -2.89
C LEU A 162 -11.87 8.96 -2.48
N ALA A 163 -11.61 9.19 -1.18
CA ALA A 163 -10.25 9.26 -0.65
C ALA A 163 -9.49 7.96 -0.92
N THR A 164 -10.11 6.80 -0.63
CA THR A 164 -9.54 5.48 -0.94
C THR A 164 -9.28 5.30 -2.43
N ALA A 165 -10.24 5.66 -3.29
CA ALA A 165 -10.08 5.55 -4.73
C ALA A 165 -8.93 6.41 -5.27
N VAL A 166 -8.85 7.68 -4.85
CA VAL A 166 -7.76 8.58 -5.26
C VAL A 166 -6.42 8.08 -4.74
N THR A 167 -6.36 7.61 -3.49
CA THR A 167 -5.12 7.06 -2.93
C THR A 167 -4.65 5.83 -3.72
N GLY A 168 -5.55 4.89 -4.02
CA GLY A 168 -5.21 3.70 -4.80
C GLY A 168 -4.74 4.02 -6.21
N LEU A 169 -5.36 5.00 -6.88
CA LEU A 169 -4.93 5.46 -8.20
C LEU A 169 -3.54 6.15 -8.15
N VAL A 170 -3.31 7.02 -7.17
CA VAL A 170 -1.99 7.66 -6.99
C VAL A 170 -0.92 6.61 -6.67
N TRP A 171 -1.24 5.64 -5.83
CA TRP A 171 -0.35 4.53 -5.49
C TRP A 171 -0.02 3.65 -6.70
N ALA A 172 -1.01 3.34 -7.54
CA ALA A 172 -0.80 2.60 -8.79
C ALA A 172 0.16 3.35 -9.74
N VAL A 173 -0.10 4.64 -10.00
CA VAL A 173 0.75 5.47 -10.86
C VAL A 173 2.19 5.57 -10.32
N TRP A 174 2.34 5.61 -8.99
CA TRP A 174 3.64 5.63 -8.34
C TRP A 174 4.47 4.36 -8.66
N HIS A 175 3.84 3.21 -8.88
CA HIS A 175 4.50 1.96 -9.28
C HIS A 175 4.86 1.87 -10.76
N TYR A 176 4.30 2.71 -11.63
CA TYR A 176 4.46 2.56 -13.08
C TYR A 176 5.91 2.48 -13.58
N PRO A 177 6.91 3.23 -13.04
CA PRO A 177 8.28 3.06 -13.45
C PRO A 177 8.80 1.62 -13.34
N LEU A 178 8.32 0.86 -12.37
CA LEU A 178 8.74 -0.53 -12.16
C LEU A 178 8.41 -1.44 -13.36
N ALA A 179 7.33 -1.15 -14.09
CA ALA A 179 6.97 -1.87 -15.31
C ALA A 179 7.93 -1.59 -16.50
N PHE A 180 8.74 -0.53 -16.41
CA PHE A 180 9.71 -0.15 -17.43
C PHE A 180 11.15 -0.42 -16.99
N LEU A 181 11.35 -0.77 -15.73
CA LEU A 181 12.66 -0.96 -15.10
C LEU A 181 12.93 -2.43 -14.72
N GLY A 182 12.21 -3.38 -15.34
CA GLY A 182 12.47 -4.82 -15.21
C GLY A 182 11.99 -5.45 -13.89
N TYR A 183 11.04 -4.81 -13.16
CA TYR A 183 10.43 -5.43 -12.00
C TYR A 183 9.26 -6.36 -12.38
N ILE A 184 8.43 -5.92 -13.31
CA ILE A 184 7.38 -6.72 -13.93
C ILE A 184 7.42 -6.48 -15.43
N GLU A 185 7.36 -7.56 -16.22
CA GLU A 185 7.45 -7.51 -17.68
C GLU A 185 6.08 -7.89 -18.26
N PHE A 186 5.31 -6.88 -18.66
CA PHE A 186 4.06 -7.07 -19.36
C PHE A 186 4.32 -7.29 -20.87
N ASP A 187 3.65 -8.26 -21.47
CA ASP A 187 3.68 -8.47 -22.93
C ASP A 187 3.10 -7.25 -23.67
N ASN A 188 2.09 -6.62 -23.07
CA ASN A 188 1.51 -5.37 -23.54
C ASN A 188 1.29 -4.39 -22.37
N VAL A 189 2.16 -3.40 -22.24
CA VAL A 189 2.11 -2.38 -21.19
C VAL A 189 0.78 -1.60 -21.18
N LEU A 190 0.16 -1.39 -22.37
CA LEU A 190 -1.13 -0.68 -22.45
C LEU A 190 -2.30 -1.50 -21.87
N ILE A 191 -2.14 -2.81 -21.75
CA ILE A 191 -3.07 -3.71 -21.08
C ILE A 191 -2.63 -3.93 -19.63
N GLY A 192 -1.36 -4.20 -19.41
CA GLY A 192 -0.80 -4.53 -18.10
C GLY A 192 -0.97 -3.43 -17.06
N LEU A 193 -0.66 -2.16 -17.41
CA LEU A 193 -0.80 -1.05 -16.47
C LEU A 193 -2.25 -0.82 -15.99
N PRO A 194 -3.29 -0.82 -16.85
CA PRO A 194 -4.67 -0.77 -16.39
C PRO A 194 -5.06 -1.95 -15.48
N LEU A 195 -4.66 -3.18 -15.81
CA LEU A 195 -4.91 -4.34 -14.96
C LEU A 195 -4.24 -4.20 -13.60
N TRP A 196 -2.99 -3.77 -13.59
CA TRP A 196 -2.24 -3.54 -12.37
C TRP A 196 -2.83 -2.40 -11.53
N THR A 197 -3.34 -1.34 -12.18
CA THR A 197 -4.07 -0.24 -11.52
C THR A 197 -5.33 -0.74 -10.82
N VAL A 198 -6.09 -1.64 -11.46
CA VAL A 198 -7.27 -2.26 -10.84
C VAL A 198 -6.87 -3.09 -9.61
N SER A 199 -5.76 -3.83 -9.69
CA SER A 199 -5.21 -4.58 -8.56
C SER A 199 -4.88 -3.66 -7.38
N PHE A 200 -4.12 -2.58 -7.61
CA PHE A 200 -3.80 -1.58 -6.58
C PHE A 200 -5.03 -0.91 -5.98
N TYR A 201 -6.02 -0.61 -6.80
CA TYR A 201 -7.27 -0.03 -6.31
C TYR A 201 -7.96 -0.94 -5.29
N PHE A 202 -8.12 -2.23 -5.59
CA PHE A 202 -8.76 -3.15 -4.66
C PHE A 202 -7.88 -3.48 -3.44
N GLN A 203 -6.57 -3.51 -3.60
CA GLN A 203 -5.63 -3.59 -2.47
C GLN A 203 -5.83 -2.40 -1.53
N GLU A 204 -5.84 -1.17 -2.06
CA GLU A 204 -6.06 0.04 -1.24
C GLU A 204 -7.44 0.03 -0.55
N VAL A 205 -8.49 -0.51 -1.18
CA VAL A 205 -9.80 -0.68 -0.52
C VAL A 205 -9.68 -1.55 0.74
N VAL A 206 -8.97 -2.66 0.66
CA VAL A 206 -8.75 -3.56 1.82
C VAL A 206 -7.88 -2.90 2.88
N LEU A 207 -6.78 -2.26 2.48
CA LEU A 207 -5.85 -1.56 3.38
C LEU A 207 -6.53 -0.37 4.07
N SER A 208 -7.27 0.44 3.34
CA SER A 208 -8.08 1.54 3.89
C SER A 208 -9.12 1.05 4.89
N TRP A 209 -9.81 -0.06 4.60
CA TRP A 209 -10.76 -0.67 5.53
C TRP A 209 -10.07 -1.12 6.83
N LEU A 210 -8.93 -1.80 6.75
CA LEU A 210 -8.13 -2.19 7.91
C LEU A 210 -7.69 -0.97 8.72
N ARG A 211 -7.26 0.11 8.04
CA ARG A 211 -6.84 1.37 8.70
C ARG A 211 -7.99 2.00 9.48
N ILE A 212 -9.18 2.03 8.89
CA ILE A 212 -10.39 2.57 9.54
C ILE A 212 -10.76 1.72 10.76
N ARG A 213 -10.75 0.39 10.63
CA ARG A 213 -11.24 -0.52 11.66
C ARG A 213 -10.28 -0.67 12.84
N SER A 214 -8.99 -0.75 12.58
CA SER A 214 -7.98 -0.95 13.62
C SER A 214 -7.49 0.36 14.24
N GLY A 215 -7.61 1.47 13.51
CA GLY A 215 -7.05 2.77 13.92
C GLY A 215 -5.51 2.77 14.03
N THR A 216 -4.84 1.77 13.45
CA THR A 216 -3.37 1.65 13.48
C THR A 216 -2.79 1.36 12.12
N ILE A 217 -1.62 1.91 11.84
CA ILE A 217 -0.86 1.65 10.62
C ILE A 217 -0.28 0.23 10.58
N TRP A 218 -0.04 -0.40 11.72
CA TRP A 218 0.67 -1.67 11.81
C TRP A 218 -0.11 -2.86 11.24
N THR A 219 -1.45 -2.86 11.38
CA THR A 219 -2.29 -3.87 10.71
C THR A 219 -2.27 -3.72 9.20
N VAL A 220 -2.20 -2.47 8.72
CA VAL A 220 -2.16 -2.17 7.29
C VAL A 220 -0.82 -2.58 6.70
N SER A 221 0.29 -2.22 7.36
CA SER A 221 1.64 -2.62 6.95
C SER A 221 1.81 -4.15 6.94
N LEU A 222 1.20 -4.86 7.91
CA LEU A 222 1.20 -6.32 7.95
C LEU A 222 0.44 -6.93 6.76
N ALA A 223 -0.76 -6.39 6.45
CA ALA A 223 -1.54 -6.85 5.29
C ALA A 223 -0.84 -6.54 3.96
N HIS A 224 -0.22 -5.35 3.85
CA HIS A 224 0.57 -4.97 2.68
C HIS A 224 1.74 -5.94 2.47
N GLY A 225 2.52 -6.21 3.52
CA GLY A 225 3.60 -7.21 3.47
C GLY A 225 3.09 -8.60 3.09
N GLY A 226 1.93 -9.00 3.61
CA GLY A 226 1.25 -10.25 3.24
C GLY A 226 0.85 -10.27 1.76
N ASN A 227 0.28 -9.18 1.23
CA ASN A 227 -0.07 -9.10 -0.19
C ASN A 227 1.16 -9.24 -1.08
N ASN A 228 2.27 -8.60 -0.75
CA ASN A 228 3.49 -8.66 -1.56
C ASN A 228 4.18 -10.03 -1.44
N LEU A 229 4.36 -10.53 -0.23
CA LEU A 229 5.16 -11.75 0.04
C LEU A 229 4.33 -13.03 -0.11
N VAL A 230 3.02 -12.98 0.10
CA VAL A 230 2.18 -14.18 0.03
C VAL A 230 1.34 -14.17 -1.23
N LEU A 231 0.45 -13.18 -1.40
CA LEU A 231 -0.41 -13.16 -2.58
C LEU A 231 0.40 -13.02 -3.88
N SER A 232 1.31 -12.05 -3.97
CA SER A 232 2.04 -11.81 -5.23
C SER A 232 3.17 -12.81 -5.44
N LEU A 233 4.04 -13.04 -4.45
CA LEU A 233 5.20 -13.91 -4.62
C LEU A 233 4.79 -15.39 -4.81
N LEU A 234 3.92 -15.95 -3.94
CA LEU A 234 3.53 -17.37 -4.08
C LEU A 234 2.74 -17.63 -5.36
N THR A 235 1.79 -16.73 -5.71
CA THR A 235 1.02 -16.87 -6.94
C THR A 235 1.92 -16.66 -8.17
N GLY A 236 2.82 -15.68 -8.12
CA GLY A 236 3.79 -15.44 -9.18
C GLY A 236 4.68 -16.66 -9.43
N LEU A 237 5.28 -17.23 -8.38
CA LEU A 237 6.12 -18.44 -8.49
C LEU A 237 5.33 -19.65 -8.99
N ALA A 238 4.08 -19.82 -8.57
CA ALA A 238 3.25 -20.94 -9.01
C ALA A 238 2.88 -20.84 -10.49
N LEU A 239 2.70 -19.63 -11.02
CA LEU A 239 2.29 -19.38 -12.40
C LEU A 239 3.48 -19.07 -13.33
N GLU A 240 4.71 -18.99 -12.78
CA GLU A 240 5.92 -18.72 -13.54
C GLU A 240 6.11 -19.74 -14.68
N GLY A 241 6.33 -19.25 -15.91
CA GLY A 241 6.49 -20.08 -17.09
C GLY A 241 5.19 -20.70 -17.63
N SER A 242 4.06 -20.58 -16.93
CA SER A 242 2.76 -21.11 -17.36
C SER A 242 1.93 -20.03 -18.07
N VAL A 243 1.96 -18.80 -17.56
CA VAL A 243 1.18 -17.66 -18.10
C VAL A 243 1.97 -16.35 -17.98
N GLY A 244 1.65 -15.35 -18.82
CA GLY A 244 2.26 -14.02 -18.77
C GLY A 244 1.83 -13.18 -17.56
N ALA A 245 2.50 -12.04 -17.36
CA ALA A 245 2.30 -11.15 -16.22
C ALA A 245 0.87 -10.57 -16.17
N GLU A 246 0.24 -10.30 -17.32
CA GLU A 246 -1.14 -9.84 -17.40
C GLU A 246 -2.13 -10.85 -16.80
N VAL A 247 -2.01 -12.12 -17.20
CA VAL A 247 -2.89 -13.20 -16.71
C VAL A 247 -2.64 -13.45 -15.24
N THR A 248 -1.38 -13.48 -14.79
CA THR A 248 -1.00 -13.58 -13.39
C THR A 248 -1.63 -12.44 -12.57
N THR A 249 -1.55 -11.21 -13.08
CA THR A 249 -2.15 -10.02 -12.43
C THR A 249 -3.66 -10.17 -12.32
N VAL A 250 -4.36 -10.64 -13.36
CA VAL A 250 -5.81 -10.88 -13.32
C VAL A 250 -6.15 -11.94 -12.27
N VAL A 251 -5.47 -13.07 -12.29
CA VAL A 251 -5.72 -14.19 -11.36
C VAL A 251 -5.56 -13.74 -9.90
N MET A 252 -4.52 -12.96 -9.60
CA MET A 252 -4.32 -12.39 -8.25
C MET A 252 -5.37 -11.33 -7.89
N THR A 253 -5.82 -10.57 -8.89
CA THR A 253 -6.75 -9.46 -8.66
C THR A 253 -8.16 -9.96 -8.35
N VAL A 254 -8.61 -11.07 -8.93
CA VAL A 254 -10.00 -11.56 -8.74
C VAL A 254 -10.36 -11.75 -7.26
N PRO A 255 -9.61 -12.52 -6.43
CA PRO A 255 -10.00 -12.72 -5.02
C PRO A 255 -9.94 -11.43 -4.20
N ILE A 256 -8.97 -10.55 -4.43
CA ILE A 256 -8.89 -9.28 -3.72
C ILE A 256 -9.98 -8.30 -4.18
N ALA A 257 -10.38 -8.35 -5.46
CA ALA A 257 -11.50 -7.59 -5.98
C ALA A 257 -12.86 -8.05 -5.42
N LEU A 258 -13.04 -9.35 -5.21
CA LEU A 258 -14.22 -9.88 -4.52
C LEU A 258 -14.30 -9.37 -3.07
N LEU A 259 -13.19 -9.43 -2.33
CA LEU A 259 -13.13 -8.90 -0.97
C LEU A 259 -13.32 -7.38 -0.94
N GLY A 260 -12.61 -6.63 -1.78
CA GLY A 260 -12.72 -5.19 -1.88
C GLY A 260 -14.10 -4.74 -2.35
N GLY A 261 -14.70 -5.43 -3.32
CA GLY A 261 -16.06 -5.21 -3.78
C GLY A 261 -17.09 -5.39 -2.66
N TRP A 262 -16.96 -6.47 -1.89
CA TRP A 262 -17.80 -6.68 -0.70
C TRP A 262 -17.65 -5.53 0.33
N ILE A 263 -16.44 -5.07 0.60
CA ILE A 263 -16.20 -3.92 1.51
C ILE A 263 -16.90 -2.65 0.99
N LEU A 264 -16.83 -2.39 -0.33
CA LEU A 264 -17.44 -1.22 -0.95
C LEU A 264 -18.96 -1.28 -0.90
N VAL A 265 -19.56 -2.40 -1.35
CA VAL A 265 -21.03 -2.59 -1.44
C VAL A 265 -21.65 -2.60 -0.04
N SER A 266 -20.99 -3.23 0.95
CA SER A 266 -21.47 -3.25 2.34
C SER A 266 -21.31 -1.90 3.08
N GLY A 267 -20.76 -0.87 2.43
CA GLY A 267 -20.58 0.46 3.01
C GLY A 267 -19.55 0.54 4.13
N ARG A 268 -18.69 -0.46 4.28
CA ARG A 268 -17.73 -0.59 5.41
C ARG A 268 -16.65 0.48 5.45
N LEU A 269 -16.39 1.18 4.35
CA LEU A 269 -15.53 2.38 4.30
C LEU A 269 -16.22 3.64 4.81
N ARG A 270 -17.57 3.64 4.94
CA ARG A 270 -18.35 4.79 5.43
C ARG A 270 -18.47 4.83 6.95
N SER A 271 -18.08 3.76 7.65
CA SER A 271 -18.16 3.72 9.11
C SER A 271 -17.24 4.79 9.69
N ALA A 272 -17.80 5.63 10.57
CA ALA A 272 -17.05 6.65 11.29
C ALA A 272 -15.79 6.04 11.92
N GLU A 273 -14.66 6.71 11.76
CA GLU A 273 -13.47 6.38 12.54
C GLU A 273 -13.89 6.41 14.02
N PRO A 274 -13.54 5.40 14.84
CA PRO A 274 -13.76 5.50 16.27
C PRO A 274 -13.04 6.75 16.73
N GLY A 275 -13.78 7.68 17.32
CA GLY A 275 -13.37 9.06 17.56
C GLY A 275 -11.91 9.22 17.96
N LEU A 276 -11.26 10.18 17.33
CA LEU A 276 -9.95 10.73 17.68
C LEU A 276 -10.01 11.34 19.08
#